data_ac8cfdd2d423c4648658a679e08408c0
#
_entry.id   ac8cfdd2d423c4648658a679e08408c0
#
_cell.length_a   1.000
_cell.length_b   1.000
_cell.length_c   1.000
_cell.angle_alpha   90.00
_cell.angle_beta   90.00
_cell.angle_gamma   90.00
#
_symmetry.space_group_name_H-M   'P 1'
#
loop_
_entity.id
_entity.type
_entity.pdbx_description
1 polymer ?
#
loop_
_entity_poly.entity_id
_entity_poly.type
_entity_poly.pdbx_seq_one_letter_code
_entity_poly.pdbx_strand_id
1 'polypeptide(L)'
;MPGSLIGLANNSGSQNRPSGGQAKTAASKGGMMIEYLTPNNIDDRIIARAIRVLESGGLIAMPTDTTWSLVCSLKSHAGIKKLRKLSGEREERHFTLLCSDISQFGELCNVDNTRFRLIKRLAPGPYVFILKTLLGTEKALEIRRHEAGIRIPAHPVPLALIGALGHALYSITAKKSMQADFEAEDTAEAESADLPPIPEEELFESGWELEGIEGVDMVLDDGLERERIFSTVLDLSDEEIRVVRAGAGAWPV
;
A
#
# COMPACT_ATOMS: atom_id res chain seq x y z
N MET A 1 51.81 -60.89 19.65
CA MET A 1 51.49 -60.22 20.94
C MET A 1 50.99 -58.83 20.54
N PRO A 2 49.96 -58.28 21.21
CA PRO A 2 48.64 -58.09 20.55
C PRO A 2 48.42 -56.67 20.09
N GLY A 3 47.72 -56.59 18.99
CA GLY A 3 47.20 -55.34 18.43
C GLY A 3 45.84 -55.01 19.00
N SER A 4 45.58 -53.72 19.18
CA SER A 4 44.30 -53.21 19.60
C SER A 4 43.57 -52.55 18.42
N LEU A 5 42.38 -53.08 18.12
CA LEU A 5 41.41 -52.52 17.19
C LEU A 5 40.72 -51.32 17.85
N ILE A 6 40.73 -50.16 17.20
CA ILE A 6 39.87 -49.03 17.53
C ILE A 6 38.91 -48.82 16.38
N GLY A 7 37.63 -49.06 16.65
CA GLY A 7 36.53 -48.90 15.68
C GLY A 7 36.24 -47.47 15.36
N LEU A 8 36.10 -47.21 14.06
CA LEU A 8 35.56 -45.94 13.52
C LEU A 8 34.02 -46.02 13.52
N ALA A 9 33.40 -45.22 14.38
CA ALA A 9 31.96 -45.02 14.35
C ALA A 9 31.59 -44.00 13.26
N ASN A 10 30.92 -44.51 12.24
CA ASN A 10 30.25 -43.66 11.23
C ASN A 10 29.05 -42.94 11.88
N ASN A 11 29.14 -41.64 11.98
CA ASN A 11 28.04 -40.79 12.38
C ASN A 11 27.42 -40.17 11.12
N SER A 12 26.44 -40.85 10.53
CA SER A 12 25.62 -40.34 9.46
C SER A 12 24.55 -39.36 10.02
N GLY A 13 24.94 -38.10 10.17
CA GLY A 13 24.02 -37.01 10.47
C GLY A 13 23.03 -36.78 9.36
N SER A 14 21.85 -37.33 9.50
CA SER A 14 20.67 -37.00 8.69
C SER A 14 20.30 -35.54 8.88
N GLN A 15 20.60 -34.69 7.91
CA GLN A 15 20.07 -33.32 7.87
C GLN A 15 18.60 -33.38 7.48
N ASN A 16 17.76 -33.22 8.49
CA ASN A 16 16.32 -33.03 8.36
C ASN A 16 16.05 -31.64 7.76
N ARG A 17 15.79 -31.56 6.46
CA ARG A 17 15.26 -30.36 5.83
C ARG A 17 13.80 -30.24 6.20
N PRO A 18 13.32 -29.11 6.74
CA PRO A 18 11.89 -28.92 6.94
C PRO A 18 11.22 -28.78 5.57
N SER A 19 10.42 -29.78 5.26
CA SER A 19 9.48 -29.77 4.12
C SER A 19 8.48 -28.65 4.25
N GLY A 20 8.25 -27.97 3.13
CA GLY A 20 7.15 -27.10 2.73
C GLY A 20 6.23 -26.58 3.84
N GLY A 21 6.47 -25.33 4.27
CA GLY A 21 5.55 -24.63 5.15
C GLY A 21 4.19 -24.43 4.49
N GLN A 22 3.19 -25.12 4.98
CA GLN A 22 1.80 -24.75 4.75
C GLN A 22 1.58 -23.38 5.38
N ALA A 23 1.11 -22.42 4.58
CA ALA A 23 0.72 -21.11 5.06
C ALA A 23 -0.29 -21.26 6.21
N LYS A 24 0.14 -20.97 7.43
CA LYS A 24 -0.75 -20.93 8.58
C LYS A 24 -1.57 -19.65 8.50
N THR A 25 -2.87 -19.80 8.29
CA THR A 25 -3.84 -18.74 8.48
C THR A 25 -3.93 -18.47 9.99
N ALA A 26 -3.34 -17.37 10.44
CA ALA A 26 -3.47 -16.93 11.82
C ALA A 26 -4.72 -16.04 11.92
N ALA A 27 -5.77 -16.50 12.58
CA ALA A 27 -6.91 -15.66 12.95
C ALA A 27 -6.54 -14.85 14.20
N SER A 28 -6.50 -13.52 14.08
CA SER A 28 -6.24 -12.61 15.20
C SER A 28 -7.50 -12.36 16.03
N LYS A 29 -7.30 -11.86 17.26
CA LYS A 29 -8.37 -11.53 18.23
C LYS A 29 -9.08 -10.23 17.81
N GLY A 30 -9.80 -10.21 16.73
CA GLY A 30 -10.55 -9.05 16.23
C GLY A 30 -11.08 -9.22 14.83
N GLY A 31 -10.88 -10.40 14.23
CA GLY A 31 -11.40 -10.72 12.89
C GLY A 31 -10.49 -10.29 11.73
N MET A 32 -9.37 -9.60 11.95
CA MET A 32 -8.41 -9.27 10.90
C MET A 32 -7.63 -10.53 10.47
N MET A 33 -7.43 -10.69 9.17
CA MET A 33 -6.73 -11.83 8.58
C MET A 33 -5.38 -11.38 8.01
N ILE A 34 -4.29 -12.03 8.39
CA ILE A 34 -2.99 -11.84 7.74
C ILE A 34 -2.77 -12.97 6.75
N GLU A 35 -2.57 -12.61 5.49
CA GLU A 35 -2.25 -13.53 4.39
C GLU A 35 -0.80 -13.30 3.94
N TYR A 36 0.03 -14.31 4.16
CA TYR A 36 1.42 -14.27 3.70
C TYR A 36 1.50 -14.68 2.24
N LEU A 37 2.24 -13.91 1.45
CA LEU A 37 2.41 -14.15 0.03
C LEU A 37 3.87 -13.97 -0.38
N THR A 38 4.23 -14.59 -1.49
CA THR A 38 5.56 -14.43 -2.09
C THR A 38 5.44 -13.52 -3.32
N PRO A 39 6.12 -12.36 -3.37
CA PRO A 39 5.96 -11.38 -4.44
C PRO A 39 6.14 -11.94 -5.86
N ASN A 40 7.05 -12.91 -6.03
CA ASN A 40 7.33 -13.52 -7.34
C ASN A 40 6.38 -14.67 -7.70
N ASN A 41 5.51 -15.10 -6.80
CA ASN A 41 4.55 -16.19 -7.01
C ASN A 41 3.33 -15.98 -6.13
N ILE A 42 2.50 -15.00 -6.49
CA ILE A 42 1.30 -14.65 -5.72
C ILE A 42 0.23 -15.70 -5.99
N ASP A 43 -0.30 -16.31 -4.91
CA ASP A 43 -1.38 -17.29 -5.00
C ASP A 43 -2.71 -16.61 -5.38
N ASP A 44 -3.29 -17.00 -6.51
CA ASP A 44 -4.56 -16.47 -7.01
C ASP A 44 -5.71 -16.62 -6.00
N ARG A 45 -5.65 -17.62 -5.10
CA ARG A 45 -6.63 -17.80 -4.03
C ARG A 45 -6.57 -16.72 -2.98
N ILE A 46 -5.37 -16.19 -2.69
CA ILE A 46 -5.19 -15.03 -1.79
C ILE A 46 -5.79 -13.79 -2.45
N ILE A 47 -5.46 -13.55 -3.72
CA ILE A 47 -6.03 -12.43 -4.49
C ILE A 47 -7.56 -12.52 -4.55
N ALA A 48 -8.12 -13.70 -4.81
CA ALA A 48 -9.56 -13.89 -4.84
C ALA A 48 -10.23 -13.64 -3.47
N ARG A 49 -9.55 -13.95 -2.34
CA ARG A 49 -10.05 -13.58 -1.01
C ARG A 49 -9.99 -12.06 -0.78
N ALA A 50 -8.88 -11.44 -1.16
CA ALA A 50 -8.70 -10.00 -1.07
C ALA A 50 -9.76 -9.23 -1.87
N ILE A 51 -10.08 -9.69 -3.09
CA ILE A 51 -11.16 -9.11 -3.91
C ILE A 51 -12.50 -9.20 -3.17
N ARG A 52 -12.85 -10.34 -2.57
CA ARG A 52 -14.11 -10.48 -1.80
C ARG A 52 -14.17 -9.52 -0.62
N VAL A 53 -13.05 -9.30 0.08
CA VAL A 53 -12.96 -8.29 1.15
C VAL A 53 -13.25 -6.90 0.60
N LEU A 54 -12.61 -6.51 -0.51
CA LEU A 54 -12.82 -5.20 -1.12
C LEU A 54 -14.25 -5.00 -1.64
N GLU A 55 -14.82 -6.02 -2.29
CA GLU A 55 -16.19 -5.99 -2.83
C GLU A 55 -17.24 -5.91 -1.72
N SER A 56 -16.99 -6.51 -0.55
CA SER A 56 -17.84 -6.38 0.63
C SER A 56 -17.71 -5.04 1.37
N GLY A 57 -16.84 -4.13 0.88
CA GLY A 57 -16.58 -2.83 1.52
C GLY A 57 -15.59 -2.90 2.67
N GLY A 58 -14.76 -3.93 2.68
CA GLY A 58 -13.66 -4.09 3.62
C GLY A 58 -12.43 -3.27 3.23
N LEU A 59 -11.48 -3.19 4.19
CA LEU A 59 -10.19 -2.54 4.04
C LEU A 59 -9.06 -3.57 4.04
N ILE A 60 -8.08 -3.34 3.18
CA ILE A 60 -6.88 -4.16 3.10
C ILE A 60 -5.66 -3.29 3.37
N ALA A 61 -4.74 -3.80 4.19
CA ALA A 61 -3.38 -3.29 4.29
C ALA A 61 -2.48 -4.08 3.34
N MET A 62 -1.65 -3.40 2.56
CA MET A 62 -0.73 -4.04 1.62
C MET A 62 0.57 -3.26 1.45
N PRO A 63 1.68 -3.95 1.11
CA PRO A 63 2.95 -3.30 0.85
C PRO A 63 2.94 -2.57 -0.50
N THR A 64 3.76 -1.52 -0.59
CA THR A 64 4.11 -0.88 -1.86
C THR A 64 5.63 -0.82 -2.02
N ASP A 65 6.12 -0.20 -3.07
CA ASP A 65 7.54 0.10 -3.27
C ASP A 65 8.06 1.27 -2.40
N THR A 66 7.24 1.78 -1.47
CA THR A 66 7.62 2.78 -0.48
C THR A 66 7.15 2.37 0.91
N THR A 67 5.93 2.70 1.28
CA THR A 67 5.33 2.45 2.59
C THR A 67 4.20 1.42 2.49
N TRP A 68 3.68 1.01 3.63
CA TRP A 68 2.42 0.27 3.73
C TRP A 68 1.23 1.18 3.42
N SER A 69 0.27 0.65 2.66
CA SER A 69 -0.94 1.36 2.27
C SER A 69 -2.19 0.65 2.78
N LEU A 70 -3.16 1.43 3.28
CA LEU A 70 -4.52 0.97 3.49
C LEU A 70 -5.35 1.29 2.25
N VAL A 71 -6.09 0.30 1.76
CA VAL A 71 -6.84 0.43 0.52
C VAL A 71 -8.27 -0.07 0.65
N CYS A 72 -9.15 0.50 -0.16
CA CYS A 72 -10.48 -0.03 -0.44
C CYS A 72 -10.79 0.02 -1.94
N SER A 73 -11.84 -0.68 -2.34
CA SER A 73 -12.35 -0.58 -3.72
C SER A 73 -12.87 0.83 -4.00
N LEU A 74 -12.44 1.41 -5.13
CA LEU A 74 -12.95 2.70 -5.63
C LEU A 74 -14.48 2.71 -5.81
N LYS A 75 -15.08 1.52 -6.04
CA LYS A 75 -16.53 1.35 -6.22
C LYS A 75 -17.28 1.16 -4.90
N SER A 76 -16.60 1.09 -3.77
CA SER A 76 -17.21 0.85 -2.47
C SER A 76 -17.34 2.12 -1.63
N HIS A 77 -18.52 2.76 -1.63
CA HIS A 77 -18.79 3.89 -0.74
C HIS A 77 -18.57 3.56 0.75
N ALA A 78 -18.91 2.33 1.17
CA ALA A 78 -18.68 1.89 2.54
C ALA A 78 -17.18 1.82 2.87
N GLY A 79 -16.37 1.26 1.97
CA GLY A 79 -14.92 1.20 2.12
C GLY A 79 -14.28 2.59 2.14
N ILE A 80 -14.67 3.48 1.21
CA ILE A 80 -14.18 4.87 1.17
C ILE A 80 -14.49 5.59 2.49
N LYS A 81 -15.72 5.44 3.02
CA LYS A 81 -16.11 6.05 4.30
C LYS A 81 -15.29 5.53 5.49
N LYS A 82 -15.06 4.20 5.54
CA LYS A 82 -14.19 3.59 6.57
C LYS A 82 -12.76 4.15 6.47
N LEU A 83 -12.20 4.18 5.26
CA LEU A 83 -10.83 4.64 5.05
C LEU A 83 -10.65 6.12 5.42
N ARG A 84 -11.63 6.96 5.10
CA ARG A 84 -11.67 8.38 5.52
C ARG A 84 -11.72 8.53 7.04
N LYS A 85 -12.55 7.75 7.70
CA LYS A 85 -12.63 7.76 9.17
C LYS A 85 -11.27 7.46 9.80
N LEU A 86 -10.54 6.45 9.29
CA LEU A 86 -9.19 6.10 9.75
C LEU A 86 -8.17 7.20 9.47
N SER A 87 -8.33 7.97 8.39
CA SER A 87 -7.43 9.08 8.07
C SER A 87 -7.63 10.33 8.94
N GLY A 88 -8.67 10.33 9.81
CA GLY A 88 -8.99 11.46 10.68
C GLY A 88 -9.67 12.59 9.94
N GLU A 89 -10.83 12.33 9.32
CA GLU A 89 -11.87 13.22 8.73
C GLU A 89 -11.48 14.62 8.19
N ARG A 90 -10.22 15.01 8.20
CA ARG A 90 -9.77 16.23 7.54
C ARG A 90 -9.89 16.03 6.03
N GLU A 91 -10.98 16.55 5.45
CA GLU A 91 -11.38 16.46 4.03
C GLU A 91 -10.30 16.93 3.03
N GLU A 92 -9.21 17.49 3.52
CA GLU A 92 -8.17 18.14 2.73
C GLU A 92 -6.97 17.25 2.41
N ARG A 93 -6.88 16.06 2.99
CA ARG A 93 -5.75 15.15 2.70
C ARG A 93 -5.95 14.48 1.34
N HIS A 94 -4.92 14.56 0.52
CA HIS A 94 -4.89 13.93 -0.79
C HIS A 94 -4.88 12.40 -0.63
N PHE A 95 -6.00 11.77 -0.94
CA PHE A 95 -6.05 10.34 -1.19
C PHE A 95 -5.34 10.04 -2.49
N THR A 96 -4.77 8.84 -2.59
CA THR A 96 -4.11 8.39 -3.80
C THR A 96 -4.90 7.26 -4.43
N LEU A 97 -5.16 7.35 -5.72
CA LEU A 97 -5.71 6.27 -6.50
C LEU A 97 -4.55 5.39 -6.99
N LEU A 98 -4.53 4.12 -6.59
CA LEU A 98 -3.56 3.16 -7.09
C LEU A 98 -4.12 2.48 -8.33
N CYS A 99 -3.35 2.56 -9.42
CA CYS A 99 -3.67 1.99 -10.71
C CYS A 99 -2.66 0.88 -11.07
N SER A 100 -3.05 -0.06 -11.93
CA SER A 100 -2.14 -1.09 -12.46
C SER A 100 -1.38 -0.62 -13.69
N ASP A 101 -1.94 0.33 -14.44
CA ASP A 101 -1.38 0.83 -15.69
C ASP A 101 -1.83 2.27 -15.98
N ILE A 102 -1.21 2.86 -17.00
CA ILE A 102 -1.46 4.26 -17.36
C ILE A 102 -2.82 4.47 -18.06
N SER A 103 -3.46 3.42 -18.58
CA SER A 103 -4.77 3.52 -19.22
C SER A 103 -5.83 3.91 -18.20
N GLN A 104 -5.73 3.35 -16.98
CA GLN A 104 -6.61 3.71 -15.87
C GLN A 104 -6.49 5.20 -15.47
N PHE A 105 -5.35 5.85 -15.71
CA PHE A 105 -5.24 7.30 -15.48
C PHE A 105 -6.19 8.08 -16.40
N GLY A 106 -6.24 7.71 -17.67
CA GLY A 106 -7.14 8.34 -18.65
C GLY A 106 -8.62 8.12 -18.38
N GLU A 107 -8.98 7.10 -17.62
CA GLU A 107 -10.37 6.86 -17.17
C GLU A 107 -10.77 7.77 -15.98
N LEU A 108 -9.80 8.26 -15.23
CA LEU A 108 -10.02 8.99 -13.98
C LEU A 108 -9.66 10.48 -14.10
N CYS A 109 -8.63 10.80 -14.87
CA CYS A 109 -8.08 12.14 -14.96
C CYS A 109 -7.79 12.59 -16.39
N ASN A 110 -7.71 13.91 -16.55
CA ASN A 110 -7.28 14.52 -17.81
C ASN A 110 -5.75 14.44 -17.93
N VAL A 111 -5.27 13.70 -18.92
CA VAL A 111 -3.83 13.49 -19.16
C VAL A 111 -3.49 13.87 -20.60
N ASP A 112 -2.83 15.01 -20.79
CA ASP A 112 -2.33 15.41 -22.11
C ASP A 112 -1.05 14.62 -22.51
N ASN A 113 -0.62 14.81 -23.75
CA ASN A 113 0.54 14.10 -24.30
C ASN A 113 1.85 14.37 -23.54
N THR A 114 2.03 15.56 -22.99
CA THR A 114 3.25 15.93 -22.26
C THR A 114 3.29 15.23 -20.91
N ARG A 115 2.19 15.28 -20.16
CA ARG A 115 1.99 14.59 -18.89
C ARG A 115 2.07 13.08 -19.08
N PHE A 116 1.45 12.54 -20.12
CA PHE A 116 1.52 11.13 -20.46
C PHE A 116 2.98 10.64 -20.63
N ARG A 117 3.79 11.37 -21.39
CA ARG A 117 5.20 11.02 -21.60
C ARG A 117 6.00 11.05 -20.30
N LEU A 118 5.77 12.05 -19.46
CA LEU A 118 6.43 12.15 -18.15
C LEU A 118 6.02 10.97 -17.26
N ILE A 119 4.74 10.73 -17.09
CA ILE A 119 4.20 9.64 -16.27
C ILE A 119 4.74 8.30 -16.77
N LYS A 120 4.76 8.04 -18.08
CA LYS A 120 5.28 6.81 -18.68
C LYS A 120 6.77 6.58 -18.38
N ARG A 121 7.54 7.66 -18.18
CA ARG A 121 8.96 7.56 -17.82
C ARG A 121 9.18 7.26 -16.34
N LEU A 122 8.26 7.70 -15.46
CA LEU A 122 8.40 7.62 -14.01
C LEU A 122 7.61 6.46 -13.38
N ALA A 123 6.57 5.96 -14.05
CA ALA A 123 5.69 4.90 -13.57
C ALA A 123 5.94 3.57 -14.34
N PRO A 124 5.86 2.40 -13.66
CA PRO A 124 5.61 2.22 -12.22
C PRO A 124 6.76 2.73 -11.35
N GLY A 125 6.45 3.29 -10.17
CA GLY A 125 7.49 3.81 -9.29
C GLY A 125 6.97 4.61 -8.09
N PRO A 126 7.91 5.17 -7.31
CA PRO A 126 7.63 5.88 -6.08
C PRO A 126 7.14 7.32 -6.33
N TYR A 127 6.22 7.51 -7.26
CA TYR A 127 5.69 8.82 -7.61
C TYR A 127 4.18 8.85 -7.49
N VAL A 128 3.65 9.92 -6.90
CA VAL A 128 2.23 10.29 -6.94
C VAL A 128 2.10 11.51 -7.86
N PHE A 129 1.19 11.44 -8.81
CA PHE A 129 0.88 12.53 -9.74
C PHE A 129 -0.47 13.14 -9.38
N ILE A 130 -0.50 14.42 -9.02
CA ILE A 130 -1.75 15.16 -8.84
C ILE A 130 -2.20 15.64 -10.21
N LEU A 131 -3.42 15.24 -10.62
CA LEU A 131 -3.99 15.50 -11.93
C LEU A 131 -5.42 16.02 -11.81
N LYS A 132 -5.88 16.82 -12.76
CA LYS A 132 -7.28 17.21 -12.84
C LYS A 132 -8.15 16.01 -13.17
N THR A 133 -9.21 15.82 -12.39
CA THR A 133 -10.16 14.72 -12.56
C THR A 133 -11.04 14.94 -13.78
N LEU A 134 -11.56 13.85 -14.37
CA LEU A 134 -12.62 13.92 -15.37
C LEU A 134 -13.95 14.23 -14.68
N LEU A 135 -14.86 14.86 -15.43
CA LEU A 135 -16.21 15.16 -14.94
C LEU A 135 -16.91 13.89 -14.44
N GLY A 136 -17.38 13.96 -13.20
CA GLY A 136 -18.06 12.85 -12.52
C GLY A 136 -17.14 11.97 -11.67
N THR A 137 -15.83 12.02 -11.87
CA THR A 137 -14.87 11.30 -11.03
C THR A 137 -14.92 11.80 -9.58
N GLU A 138 -15.07 13.12 -9.39
CA GLU A 138 -15.18 13.73 -8.05
C GLU A 138 -16.38 13.17 -7.28
N LYS A 139 -17.52 12.97 -7.95
CA LYS A 139 -18.71 12.40 -7.33
C LYS A 139 -18.49 10.94 -6.95
N ALA A 140 -17.84 10.17 -7.80
CA ALA A 140 -17.51 8.77 -7.52
C ALA A 140 -16.51 8.65 -6.36
N LEU A 141 -15.57 9.60 -6.25
CA LEU A 141 -14.58 9.67 -5.20
C LEU A 141 -15.08 10.36 -3.92
N GLU A 142 -16.27 10.96 -3.95
CA GLU A 142 -16.83 11.79 -2.87
C GLU A 142 -15.88 12.94 -2.45
N ILE A 143 -15.10 13.47 -3.39
CA ILE A 143 -14.18 14.60 -3.15
C ILE A 143 -14.78 15.90 -3.67
N ARG A 144 -14.44 17.01 -3.00
CA ARG A 144 -14.86 18.36 -3.41
C ARG A 144 -13.89 19.01 -4.41
N ARG A 145 -12.68 18.49 -4.50
CA ARG A 145 -11.63 19.01 -5.39
C ARG A 145 -11.71 18.38 -6.75
N HIS A 146 -11.37 19.17 -7.77
CA HIS A 146 -11.26 18.70 -9.16
C HIS A 146 -9.89 18.06 -9.47
N GLU A 147 -9.22 17.55 -8.45
CA GLU A 147 -7.87 16.97 -8.53
C GLU A 147 -7.78 15.70 -7.70
N ALA A 148 -7.02 14.73 -8.18
CA ALA A 148 -6.73 13.49 -7.47
C ALA A 148 -5.25 13.13 -7.62
N GLY A 149 -4.68 12.55 -6.55
CA GLY A 149 -3.38 11.89 -6.62
C GLY A 149 -3.53 10.52 -7.26
N ILE A 150 -2.71 10.19 -8.26
CA ILE A 150 -2.70 8.87 -8.91
C ILE A 150 -1.29 8.30 -8.91
N ARG A 151 -1.18 6.97 -8.72
CA ARG A 151 0.09 6.25 -8.69
C ARG A 151 -0.03 4.86 -9.32
N ILE A 152 1.02 4.42 -10.00
CA ILE A 152 1.25 3.00 -10.32
C ILE A 152 2.43 2.55 -9.46
N PRO A 153 2.20 1.77 -8.39
CA PRO A 153 3.28 1.31 -7.53
C PRO A 153 4.16 0.28 -8.25
N ALA A 154 5.48 0.35 -8.05
CA ALA A 154 6.42 -0.65 -8.57
C ALA A 154 6.50 -1.87 -7.63
N HIS A 155 5.36 -2.47 -7.33
CA HIS A 155 5.27 -3.61 -6.43
C HIS A 155 4.26 -4.65 -6.95
N PRO A 156 4.61 -5.95 -6.97
CA PRO A 156 3.77 -6.99 -7.60
C PRO A 156 2.41 -7.18 -6.90
N VAL A 157 2.35 -7.04 -5.57
CA VAL A 157 1.09 -7.27 -4.80
C VAL A 157 -0.03 -6.31 -5.20
N PRO A 158 0.15 -4.97 -5.13
CA PRO A 158 -0.88 -4.05 -5.59
C PRO A 158 -1.20 -4.21 -7.07
N LEU A 159 -0.20 -4.44 -7.94
CA LEU A 159 -0.45 -4.63 -9.38
C LEU A 159 -1.30 -5.86 -9.65
N ALA A 160 -1.03 -7.00 -8.99
CA ALA A 160 -1.84 -8.21 -9.12
C ALA A 160 -3.27 -8.00 -8.62
N LEU A 161 -3.44 -7.34 -7.45
CA LEU A 161 -4.74 -7.08 -6.87
C LEU A 161 -5.58 -6.16 -7.75
N ILE A 162 -5.02 -5.04 -8.22
CA ILE A 162 -5.70 -4.06 -9.07
C ILE A 162 -6.04 -4.69 -10.43
N GLY A 163 -5.09 -5.44 -11.03
CA GLY A 163 -5.29 -6.12 -12.29
C GLY A 163 -6.44 -7.13 -12.22
N ALA A 164 -6.51 -7.93 -11.16
CA ALA A 164 -7.58 -8.91 -10.96
C ALA A 164 -8.92 -8.26 -10.59
N LEU A 165 -8.91 -7.13 -9.86
CA LEU A 165 -10.11 -6.36 -9.51
C LEU A 165 -10.68 -5.58 -10.72
N GLY A 166 -9.84 -5.22 -11.69
CA GLY A 166 -10.23 -4.52 -12.92
C GLY A 166 -10.54 -3.04 -12.77
N HIS A 167 -10.19 -2.42 -11.65
CA HIS A 167 -10.30 -0.97 -11.44
C HIS A 167 -9.35 -0.49 -10.33
N ALA A 168 -9.10 0.82 -10.27
CA ALA A 168 -8.24 1.45 -9.27
C ALA A 168 -8.69 1.21 -7.82
N LEU A 169 -7.74 1.26 -6.90
CA LEU A 169 -7.97 1.25 -5.46
C LEU A 169 -7.87 2.67 -4.90
N TYR A 170 -8.73 2.98 -3.94
CA TYR A 170 -8.65 4.19 -3.12
C TYR A 170 -7.70 3.91 -1.95
N SER A 171 -6.70 4.76 -1.72
CA SER A 171 -5.56 4.44 -0.87
C SER A 171 -5.16 5.60 0.03
N ILE A 172 -4.71 5.26 1.24
CA ILE A 172 -3.97 6.15 2.15
C ILE A 172 -2.71 5.45 2.65
N THR A 173 -1.73 6.21 3.12
CA THR A 173 -0.58 5.65 3.84
C THR A 173 -1.02 5.10 5.19
N ALA A 174 -0.63 3.87 5.52
CA ALA A 174 -0.82 3.31 6.84
C ALA A 174 0.11 4.01 7.85
N LYS A 175 -0.43 4.40 9.03
CA LYS A 175 0.29 5.12 10.07
C LYS A 175 0.02 4.51 11.43
N LYS A 176 1.02 4.55 12.32
CA LYS A 176 0.91 4.05 13.71
C LYS A 176 -0.17 4.80 14.49
N SER A 177 -0.36 6.10 14.24
CA SER A 177 -1.45 6.90 14.81
C SER A 177 -2.88 6.42 14.45
N MET A 178 -3.01 5.42 13.58
CA MET A 178 -4.28 4.76 13.27
C MET A 178 -4.57 3.55 14.18
N GLN A 179 -3.62 3.13 15.00
CA GLN A 179 -3.80 2.05 15.97
C GLN A 179 -4.58 2.55 17.19
N ALA A 180 -5.44 1.68 17.76
CA ALA A 180 -6.31 2.06 18.88
C ALA A 180 -5.53 2.42 20.16
N ASP A 181 -4.37 1.81 20.37
CA ASP A 181 -3.53 1.98 21.56
C ASP A 181 -2.41 3.03 21.36
N PHE A 182 -2.45 3.77 20.25
CA PHE A 182 -1.45 4.80 19.98
C PHE A 182 -1.74 6.04 20.81
N GLU A 183 -0.92 6.29 21.84
CA GLU A 183 -0.92 7.55 22.60
C GLU A 183 -0.26 8.61 21.70
N ALA A 184 -1.09 9.50 21.13
CA ALA A 184 -0.59 10.66 20.42
C ALA A 184 0.05 11.61 21.44
N GLU A 185 1.34 11.89 21.32
CA GLU A 185 1.89 13.08 21.95
C GLU A 185 1.15 14.28 21.37
N ASP A 186 0.62 15.16 22.26
CA ASP A 186 -0.10 16.37 21.89
C ASP A 186 0.78 17.27 21.01
N THR A 187 0.80 17.02 19.71
CA THR A 187 1.40 17.93 18.74
C THR A 187 0.38 19.01 18.43
N ALA A 188 0.69 20.22 18.87
CA ALA A 188 -0.09 21.42 18.71
C ALA A 188 -0.74 21.54 17.32
N GLU A 189 -2.00 21.93 17.30
CA GLU A 189 -2.80 22.21 16.13
C GLU A 189 -2.07 23.16 15.17
N ALA A 190 -1.62 22.63 14.04
CA ALA A 190 -1.08 23.47 12.97
C ALA A 190 -2.25 24.05 12.17
N GLU A 191 -2.54 25.32 12.38
CA GLU A 191 -3.53 26.11 11.63
C GLU A 191 -3.05 26.50 10.22
N SER A 192 -2.24 25.71 9.54
CA SER A 192 -1.79 26.06 8.19
C SER A 192 -2.31 25.08 7.14
N ALA A 193 -2.60 25.61 5.94
CA ALA A 193 -2.99 24.85 4.76
C ALA A 193 -1.93 23.82 4.30
N ASP A 194 -0.70 23.99 4.74
CA ASP A 194 0.40 23.03 4.59
C ASP A 194 0.40 22.13 5.81
N LEU A 195 -0.22 20.95 5.66
CA LEU A 195 -0.15 19.91 6.69
C LEU A 195 1.31 19.56 6.95
N PRO A 196 1.74 19.47 8.24
CA PRO A 196 3.11 19.06 8.54
C PRO A 196 3.39 17.69 7.91
N PRO A 197 4.61 17.45 7.46
CA PRO A 197 4.99 16.14 6.95
C PRO A 197 4.72 15.09 8.03
N ILE A 198 4.18 13.94 7.63
CA ILE A 198 4.01 12.81 8.54
C ILE A 198 5.41 12.40 8.99
N PRO A 199 5.69 12.29 10.29
CA PRO A 199 6.98 11.80 10.77
C PRO A 199 7.26 10.39 10.26
N GLU A 200 8.53 10.09 9.93
CA GLU A 200 8.91 8.75 9.46
C GLU A 200 8.66 7.68 10.52
N GLU A 201 8.72 8.05 11.80
CA GLU A 201 8.46 7.17 12.95
C GLU A 201 7.02 6.65 12.97
N GLU A 202 6.09 7.37 12.35
CA GLU A 202 4.70 6.92 12.20
C GLU A 202 4.54 5.84 11.12
N LEU A 203 5.56 5.55 10.32
CA LEU A 203 5.48 4.54 9.28
C LEU A 203 5.80 3.15 9.81
N PHE A 204 5.08 2.17 9.30
CA PHE A 204 5.32 0.76 9.58
C PHE A 204 6.46 0.21 8.73
N GLU A 205 7.28 -0.66 9.32
CA GLU A 205 8.31 -1.42 8.61
C GLU A 205 7.78 -2.80 8.19
N SER A 206 7.06 -3.48 9.07
CA SER A 206 6.63 -4.86 8.89
C SER A 206 5.11 -5.01 8.85
N GLY A 207 4.62 -6.01 8.12
CA GLY A 207 3.18 -6.24 7.97
C GLY A 207 2.47 -6.64 9.26
N TRP A 208 3.16 -7.35 10.16
CA TRP A 208 2.60 -7.74 11.46
C TRP A 208 2.29 -6.55 12.38
N GLU A 209 2.99 -5.42 12.23
CA GLU A 209 2.73 -4.21 13.01
C GLU A 209 1.35 -3.59 12.72
N LEU A 210 0.76 -3.91 11.54
CA LEU A 210 -0.55 -3.40 11.12
C LEU A 210 -1.71 -4.07 11.84
N GLU A 211 -1.47 -5.14 12.62
CA GLU A 211 -2.49 -5.90 13.33
C GLU A 211 -3.32 -5.03 14.31
N GLY A 212 -2.72 -3.95 14.82
CA GLY A 212 -3.38 -3.02 15.75
C GLY A 212 -4.32 -2.00 15.09
N ILE A 213 -4.41 -1.93 13.77
CA ILE A 213 -5.28 -0.93 13.11
C ILE A 213 -6.72 -1.42 13.08
N GLU A 214 -7.57 -0.78 13.88
CA GLU A 214 -8.98 -1.12 13.98
C GLU A 214 -9.73 -0.85 12.66
N GLY A 215 -10.52 -1.82 12.20
CA GLY A 215 -11.31 -1.70 10.97
C GLY A 215 -10.60 -2.15 9.69
N VAL A 216 -9.36 -2.62 9.78
CA VAL A 216 -8.68 -3.34 8.70
C VAL A 216 -9.11 -4.80 8.74
N ASP A 217 -9.61 -5.33 7.61
CA ASP A 217 -10.17 -6.66 7.50
C ASP A 217 -9.10 -7.70 7.10
N MET A 218 -8.07 -7.27 6.33
CA MET A 218 -7.01 -8.14 5.84
C MET A 218 -5.67 -7.40 5.71
N VAL A 219 -4.58 -8.10 6.00
CA VAL A 219 -3.21 -7.69 5.66
C VAL A 219 -2.66 -8.66 4.63
N LEU A 220 -2.19 -8.13 3.51
CA LEU A 220 -1.39 -8.88 2.54
C LEU A 220 0.08 -8.64 2.89
N ASP A 221 0.77 -9.66 3.42
CA ASP A 221 2.14 -9.52 3.89
C ASP A 221 3.10 -10.34 3.02
N ASP A 222 4.09 -9.70 2.43
CA ASP A 222 5.13 -10.35 1.65
C ASP A 222 6.36 -10.77 2.49
N GLY A 223 6.32 -10.52 3.80
CA GLY A 223 7.36 -10.89 4.75
C GLY A 223 8.63 -10.04 4.64
N LEU A 224 8.59 -8.92 3.90
CA LEU A 224 9.74 -8.02 3.73
C LEU A 224 9.52 -6.73 4.52
N GLU A 225 10.59 -6.26 5.17
CA GLU A 225 10.59 -4.95 5.80
C GLU A 225 10.59 -3.83 4.76
N ARG A 226 9.94 -2.72 5.09
CA ARG A 226 9.85 -1.52 4.25
C ARG A 226 10.69 -0.40 4.81
N GLU A 227 11.37 0.31 3.93
CA GLU A 227 11.97 1.60 4.30
C GLU A 227 10.87 2.58 4.68
N ARG A 228 11.13 3.42 5.68
CA ARG A 228 10.22 4.49 6.11
C ARG A 228 10.34 5.71 5.20
N ILE A 229 10.06 5.52 3.92
CA ILE A 229 10.21 6.56 2.91
C ILE A 229 8.91 6.78 2.13
N PHE A 230 8.55 8.04 1.93
CA PHE A 230 7.37 8.41 1.16
C PHE A 230 7.64 8.46 -0.34
N SER A 231 6.57 8.38 -1.12
CA SER A 231 6.62 8.69 -2.54
C SER A 231 6.90 10.17 -2.77
N THR A 232 7.58 10.50 -3.86
CA THR A 232 7.64 11.86 -4.39
C THR A 232 6.28 12.26 -4.94
N VAL A 233 5.79 13.45 -4.60
CA VAL A 233 4.51 13.98 -5.07
C VAL A 233 4.74 15.11 -6.04
N LEU A 234 4.29 14.93 -7.28
CA LEU A 234 4.37 15.90 -8.36
C LEU A 234 2.97 16.42 -8.70
N ASP A 235 2.79 17.72 -8.60
CA ASP A 235 1.57 18.38 -9.06
C ASP A 235 1.68 18.69 -10.56
N LEU A 236 0.83 18.04 -11.33
CA LEU A 236 0.72 18.16 -12.78
C LEU A 236 -0.64 18.74 -13.17
N SER A 237 -1.40 19.30 -12.25
CA SER A 237 -2.74 19.85 -12.49
C SER A 237 -2.70 21.14 -13.33
N ASP A 238 -1.64 21.93 -13.19
CA ASP A 238 -1.41 23.18 -13.90
C ASP A 238 -0.31 23.04 -14.97
N GLU A 239 -0.03 24.13 -15.72
CA GLU A 239 0.99 24.13 -16.77
C GLU A 239 2.39 23.86 -16.21
N GLU A 240 2.71 24.44 -15.07
CA GLU A 240 4.00 24.24 -14.38
C GLU A 240 3.95 23.01 -13.46
N ILE A 241 4.98 22.18 -13.57
CA ILE A 241 5.17 21.02 -12.69
C ILE A 241 5.74 21.50 -11.35
N ARG A 242 5.04 21.17 -10.27
CA ARG A 242 5.51 21.50 -8.92
C ARG A 242 5.80 20.24 -8.10
N VAL A 243 6.91 20.26 -7.35
CA VAL A 243 7.20 19.23 -6.36
C VAL A 243 6.47 19.60 -5.07
N VAL A 244 5.40 18.87 -4.77
CA VAL A 244 4.64 19.06 -3.51
C VAL A 244 5.36 18.41 -2.34
N ARG A 245 5.99 17.26 -2.60
CA ARG A 245 6.80 16.55 -1.61
C ARG A 245 7.94 15.80 -2.31
N ALA A 246 9.17 15.98 -1.83
CA ALA A 246 10.29 15.13 -2.18
C ALA A 246 10.19 13.81 -1.38
N GLY A 247 10.50 12.70 -2.02
CA GLY A 247 10.48 11.35 -1.45
C GLY A 247 11.45 10.43 -2.18
N ALA A 248 11.13 9.13 -2.23
CA ALA A 248 11.97 8.10 -2.86
C ALA A 248 12.23 8.33 -4.36
N GLY A 249 11.31 8.97 -5.06
CA GLY A 249 11.46 9.28 -6.48
C GLY A 249 12.37 10.49 -6.71
N ALA A 250 13.43 10.33 -7.50
CA ALA A 250 14.32 11.45 -7.84
C ALA A 250 13.61 12.50 -8.72
N TRP A 251 13.89 13.79 -8.49
CA TRP A 251 13.41 14.90 -9.29
C TRP A 251 14.39 16.07 -9.23
N PRO A 252 14.70 16.76 -10.32
CA PRO A 252 14.34 16.46 -11.72
C PRO A 252 15.01 15.18 -12.25
N VAL A 253 14.44 14.58 -13.29
CA VAL A 253 14.92 13.35 -13.96
C VAL A 253 15.29 13.61 -15.39
#